data_b0e182bd57c2d8550a63810d086c2d60
#
_entry.id   b0e182bd57c2d8550a63810d086c2d60
#
_cell.length_a   1.000
_cell.length_b   1.000
_cell.length_c   1.000
_cell.angle_alpha   90.00
_cell.angle_beta   90.00
_cell.angle_gamma   90.00
#
_symmetry.space_group_name_H-M   'P 1'
#
loop_
_entity.id
_entity.type
_entity.pdbx_description
1 polymer ?
#
loop_
_entity_poly.entity_id
_entity_poly.type
_entity_poly.pdbx_seq_one_letter_code
_entity_poly.pdbx_strand_id
1 'polypeptide(L)'
;MFKIPIEKHTELAIKYLSGISSIKLAKEYNADLKTVLNTLRRKGVKIRTAKENSRKYPIKENFFDKIDNQKKAYFLGYLFADGCNLGKKVSLNLSEKDLSILKRLNKLIHPKGKPLYKGRPRKSLVNNTQIAHIKLNYHLLIENKHVADILSSYGCTPRKTNTLKFPSCIRTHLIPHFIRGYFDGDGSLCLFGKKPCINAYVSITGTSFFCEKIQNILNTFNVKSKILLKNYKTENVVELRITKIRSILKFLEWVYKDSTIHLKRKYLLYIKLIKNRKLHSMKEPKKCCICGKNHYGKNYCNKHYQDYNRKISALFRAKKSLFDFLTLNNDEKRASQIIKHLF
;
A
#
# COMPACT_ATOMS: atom_id res chain seq x y z
N MET A 1 -22.62 -11.23 55.02
CA MET A 1 -22.03 -10.85 53.73
C MET A 1 -20.65 -11.46 53.63
N PHE A 2 -20.45 -12.38 52.71
CA PHE A 2 -19.14 -13.04 52.55
C PHE A 2 -18.13 -12.08 51.95
N LYS A 3 -17.02 -11.83 52.67
CA LYS A 3 -15.87 -11.06 52.17
C LYS A 3 -15.07 -11.96 51.23
N ILE A 4 -14.66 -11.45 50.09
CA ILE A 4 -13.76 -12.17 49.18
C ILE A 4 -12.38 -12.28 49.86
N PRO A 5 -11.79 -13.46 50.04
CA PRO A 5 -10.47 -13.63 50.62
C PRO A 5 -9.41 -12.81 49.90
N ILE A 6 -8.44 -12.25 50.63
CA ILE A 6 -7.43 -11.33 50.07
C ILE A 6 -6.58 -12.03 49.00
N GLU A 7 -6.29 -13.32 49.16
CA GLU A 7 -5.52 -14.13 48.20
C GLU A 7 -6.21 -14.20 46.83
N LYS A 8 -7.56 -14.13 46.81
CA LYS A 8 -8.35 -14.18 45.59
C LYS A 8 -8.56 -12.81 44.87
N HIS A 9 -8.12 -11.70 45.50
CA HIS A 9 -8.33 -10.37 44.96
C HIS A 9 -7.60 -10.18 43.61
N THR A 10 -6.37 -10.74 43.48
CA THR A 10 -5.58 -10.65 42.24
C THR A 10 -6.19 -11.52 41.14
N GLU A 11 -6.63 -12.73 41.47
CA GLU A 11 -7.32 -13.62 40.55
C GLU A 11 -8.62 -12.99 40.03
N LEU A 12 -9.42 -12.40 40.90
CA LEU A 12 -10.65 -11.68 40.54
C LEU A 12 -10.36 -10.53 39.61
N ALA A 13 -9.29 -9.76 39.85
CA ALA A 13 -8.88 -8.67 38.99
C ALA A 13 -8.48 -9.17 37.58
N ILE A 14 -7.70 -10.24 37.49
CA ILE A 14 -7.30 -10.89 36.25
C ILE A 14 -8.54 -11.38 35.48
N LYS A 15 -9.45 -12.09 36.13
CA LYS A 15 -10.71 -12.56 35.52
C LYS A 15 -11.57 -11.40 35.01
N TYR A 16 -11.64 -10.29 35.76
CA TYR A 16 -12.37 -9.12 35.33
C TYR A 16 -11.71 -8.48 34.09
N LEU A 17 -10.38 -8.33 34.09
CA LEU A 17 -9.63 -7.79 32.97
C LEU A 17 -9.70 -8.69 31.72
N SER A 18 -9.82 -10.00 31.90
CA SER A 18 -10.05 -10.95 30.80
C SER A 18 -11.45 -10.85 30.17
N GLY A 19 -12.35 -10.02 30.78
CA GLY A 19 -13.66 -9.72 30.19
C GLY A 19 -14.84 -10.37 30.88
N ILE A 20 -14.65 -11.10 32.01
CA ILE A 20 -15.76 -11.63 32.81
C ILE A 20 -16.51 -10.48 33.47
N SER A 21 -17.84 -10.51 33.46
CA SER A 21 -18.65 -9.45 34.02
C SER A 21 -18.61 -9.49 35.57
N SER A 22 -18.69 -8.31 36.23
CA SER A 22 -18.74 -8.23 37.68
C SER A 22 -19.91 -9.02 38.30
N ILE A 23 -21.04 -9.12 37.56
CA ILE A 23 -22.19 -9.93 37.99
C ILE A 23 -21.85 -11.44 38.02
N LYS A 24 -21.12 -11.94 36.99
CA LYS A 24 -20.67 -13.33 36.95
C LYS A 24 -19.65 -13.61 38.06
N LEU A 25 -18.72 -12.69 38.27
CA LEU A 25 -17.75 -12.78 39.36
C LEU A 25 -18.41 -12.78 40.75
N ALA A 26 -19.44 -11.93 40.92
CA ALA A 26 -20.23 -11.92 42.16
C ALA A 26 -20.86 -13.30 42.48
N LYS A 27 -21.42 -13.94 41.45
CA LYS A 27 -21.94 -15.33 41.57
C LYS A 27 -20.85 -16.34 41.85
N GLU A 28 -19.73 -16.26 41.12
CA GLU A 28 -18.61 -17.21 41.25
C GLU A 28 -17.94 -17.18 42.60
N TYR A 29 -17.76 -15.98 43.16
CA TYR A 29 -17.14 -15.76 44.48
C TYR A 29 -18.14 -15.72 45.63
N ASN A 30 -19.41 -16.03 45.38
CA ASN A 30 -20.52 -15.95 46.36
C ASN A 30 -20.50 -14.65 47.16
N ALA A 31 -20.30 -13.53 46.46
CA ALA A 31 -20.20 -12.18 47.03
C ALA A 31 -21.21 -11.25 46.38
N ASP A 32 -21.56 -10.17 47.03
CA ASP A 32 -22.41 -9.17 46.42
C ASP A 32 -21.61 -8.34 45.38
N LEU A 33 -22.34 -7.73 44.45
CA LEU A 33 -21.77 -6.93 43.38
C LEU A 33 -20.94 -5.73 43.91
N LYS A 34 -21.38 -5.11 45.02
CA LYS A 34 -20.68 -3.98 45.62
C LYS A 34 -19.32 -4.41 46.19
N THR A 35 -19.23 -5.55 46.80
CA THR A 35 -17.97 -6.16 47.29
C THR A 35 -17.01 -6.41 46.13
N VAL A 36 -17.47 -7.02 45.05
CA VAL A 36 -16.63 -7.24 43.83
C VAL A 36 -16.12 -5.92 43.26
N LEU A 37 -16.99 -4.93 43.08
CA LEU A 37 -16.60 -3.61 42.55
C LEU A 37 -15.59 -2.89 43.44
N ASN A 38 -15.80 -2.94 44.77
CA ASN A 38 -14.87 -2.33 45.72
C ASN A 38 -13.51 -3.01 45.72
N THR A 39 -13.49 -4.34 45.64
CA THR A 39 -12.25 -5.13 45.54
C THR A 39 -11.47 -4.75 44.25
N LEU A 40 -12.16 -4.61 43.10
CA LEU A 40 -11.56 -4.18 41.88
C LEU A 40 -10.97 -2.77 41.96
N ARG A 41 -11.71 -1.82 42.60
CA ARG A 41 -11.22 -0.44 42.80
C ARG A 41 -9.97 -0.42 43.68
N ARG A 42 -9.93 -1.19 44.79
CA ARG A 42 -8.75 -1.33 45.68
C ARG A 42 -7.53 -1.85 44.94
N LYS A 43 -7.73 -2.70 43.93
CA LYS A 43 -6.67 -3.22 43.05
C LYS A 43 -6.34 -2.27 41.87
N GLY A 44 -6.86 -1.02 41.86
CA GLY A 44 -6.62 -0.05 40.82
C GLY A 44 -7.26 -0.40 39.45
N VAL A 45 -8.19 -1.36 39.43
CA VAL A 45 -8.85 -1.76 38.17
C VAL A 45 -9.98 -0.80 37.83
N LYS A 46 -9.91 -0.19 36.64
CA LYS A 46 -10.98 0.65 36.09
C LYS A 46 -12.25 -0.18 35.90
N ILE A 47 -13.32 0.25 36.54
CA ILE A 47 -14.63 -0.41 36.40
C ILE A 47 -15.24 -0.04 35.04
N ARG A 48 -15.68 -1.06 34.31
CA ARG A 48 -16.39 -0.89 33.05
C ARG A 48 -17.73 -0.18 33.27
N THR A 49 -18.03 0.79 32.44
CA THR A 49 -19.34 1.47 32.42
C THR A 49 -20.45 0.51 31.96
N ALA A 50 -21.70 0.85 32.22
CA ALA A 50 -22.85 0.08 31.72
C ALA A 50 -22.80 -0.10 30.18
N LYS A 51 -22.37 0.94 29.45
CA LYS A 51 -22.19 0.93 28.00
C LYS A 51 -21.07 -0.02 27.56
N GLU A 52 -19.97 -0.12 28.32
CA GLU A 52 -18.88 -1.06 28.05
C GLU A 52 -19.29 -2.50 28.37
N ASN A 53 -20.08 -2.69 29.42
CA ASN A 53 -20.60 -4.02 29.79
C ASN A 53 -21.65 -4.55 28.80
N SER A 54 -22.45 -3.68 28.21
CA SER A 54 -23.47 -4.04 27.21
C SER A 54 -22.90 -4.31 25.82
N ARG A 55 -21.61 -4.01 25.57
CA ARG A 55 -20.96 -4.27 24.28
C ARG A 55 -20.84 -5.77 24.02
N LYS A 56 -21.53 -6.27 23.03
CA LYS A 56 -21.43 -7.65 22.56
C LYS A 56 -20.00 -8.01 22.12
N TYR A 57 -19.29 -7.03 21.57
CA TYR A 57 -17.91 -7.18 21.07
C TYR A 57 -17.00 -6.18 21.77
N PRO A 58 -16.25 -6.61 22.79
CA PRO A 58 -15.30 -5.74 23.48
C PRO A 58 -14.20 -5.26 22.55
N ILE A 59 -13.73 -4.03 22.77
CA ILE A 59 -12.72 -3.36 21.96
C ILE A 59 -11.48 -3.17 22.82
N LYS A 60 -10.29 -3.39 22.26
CA LYS A 60 -9.02 -2.93 22.82
C LYS A 60 -8.89 -1.43 22.57
N GLU A 61 -9.45 -0.62 23.46
CA GLU A 61 -9.53 0.84 23.30
C GLU A 61 -8.15 1.50 23.20
N ASN A 62 -7.16 0.99 23.95
CA ASN A 62 -5.79 1.47 23.98
C ASN A 62 -4.88 0.92 22.87
N PHE A 63 -5.44 0.28 21.84
CA PHE A 63 -4.63 -0.34 20.79
C PHE A 63 -3.72 0.66 20.07
N PHE A 64 -4.22 1.87 19.86
CA PHE A 64 -3.48 2.93 19.16
C PHE A 64 -2.83 3.96 20.08
N ASP A 65 -2.97 3.90 21.42
CA ASP A 65 -2.40 4.89 22.34
C ASP A 65 -0.89 5.00 22.21
N LYS A 66 -0.22 3.92 21.86
CA LYS A 66 1.21 3.88 21.60
C LYS A 66 1.51 3.06 20.34
N ILE A 67 2.18 3.67 19.38
CA ILE A 67 2.66 2.98 18.18
C ILE A 67 4.05 2.42 18.46
N ASP A 68 4.09 1.19 18.97
CA ASP A 68 5.29 0.53 19.50
C ASP A 68 5.75 -0.69 18.70
N ASN A 69 4.98 -1.11 17.71
CA ASN A 69 5.30 -2.27 16.87
C ASN A 69 4.82 -2.12 15.43
N GLN A 70 5.37 -2.97 14.55
CA GLN A 70 5.08 -2.90 13.12
C GLN A 70 3.60 -3.08 12.76
N LYS A 71 2.83 -3.88 13.51
CA LYS A 71 1.40 -4.09 13.21
C LYS A 71 0.59 -2.82 13.46
N LYS A 72 0.86 -2.15 14.59
CA LYS A 72 0.20 -0.87 14.91
C LYS A 72 0.60 0.23 13.92
N ALA A 73 1.89 0.34 13.58
CA ALA A 73 2.36 1.29 12.57
C ALA A 73 1.75 1.03 11.19
N TYR A 74 1.69 -0.24 10.76
CA TYR A 74 1.06 -0.62 9.51
C TYR A 74 -0.42 -0.25 9.46
N PHE A 75 -1.19 -0.61 10.49
CA PHE A 75 -2.62 -0.30 10.51
C PHE A 75 -2.89 1.19 10.67
N LEU A 76 -2.04 1.93 11.37
CA LEU A 76 -2.13 3.39 11.39
C LEU A 76 -1.97 3.95 9.97
N GLY A 77 -0.94 3.52 9.24
CA GLY A 77 -0.73 3.94 7.85
C GLY A 77 -1.91 3.55 6.94
N TYR A 78 -2.45 2.36 7.12
CA TYR A 78 -3.61 1.91 6.34
C TYR A 78 -4.87 2.73 6.64
N LEU A 79 -5.11 3.10 7.91
CA LEU A 79 -6.21 3.99 8.30
C LEU A 79 -5.99 5.43 7.79
N PHE A 80 -4.75 5.87 7.69
CA PHE A 80 -4.42 7.16 7.05
C PHE A 80 -4.78 7.18 5.57
N ALA A 81 -4.66 6.04 4.87
CA ALA A 81 -5.11 5.89 3.49
C ALA A 81 -6.64 5.74 3.42
N ASP A 82 -7.13 4.53 3.65
CA ASP A 82 -8.51 4.11 3.40
C ASP A 82 -9.47 4.30 4.59
N GLY A 83 -8.97 4.64 5.80
CA GLY A 83 -9.79 4.81 6.99
C GLY A 83 -10.60 6.11 6.95
N CYS A 84 -11.81 6.06 7.50
CA CYS A 84 -12.66 7.22 7.72
C CYS A 84 -12.90 7.42 9.21
N ASN A 85 -12.39 8.52 9.77
CA ASN A 85 -12.67 8.93 11.13
C ASN A 85 -13.96 9.77 11.12
N LEU A 86 -14.92 9.36 11.94
CA LEU A 86 -16.24 10.00 12.06
C LEU A 86 -16.40 10.72 13.42
N GLY A 87 -15.30 11.00 14.11
CA GLY A 87 -15.26 11.68 15.41
C GLY A 87 -15.66 10.81 16.61
N LYS A 88 -16.66 9.95 16.49
CA LYS A 88 -17.10 9.03 17.56
C LYS A 88 -16.81 7.56 17.25
N LYS A 89 -16.46 7.28 16.02
CA LYS A 89 -16.18 5.93 15.48
C LYS A 89 -15.25 6.02 14.27
N VAL A 90 -14.58 4.92 13.97
CA VAL A 90 -13.69 4.82 12.82
C VAL A 90 -14.20 3.70 11.94
N SER A 91 -14.23 3.92 10.64
CA SER A 91 -14.62 2.91 9.67
C SER A 91 -13.49 2.64 8.68
N LEU A 92 -13.37 1.39 8.26
CA LEU A 92 -12.50 0.94 7.18
C LEU A 92 -13.32 0.09 6.23
N ASN A 93 -13.33 0.47 4.96
CA ASN A 93 -14.10 -0.19 3.92
C ASN A 93 -13.18 -0.72 2.83
N LEU A 94 -13.11 -2.03 2.66
CA LEU A 94 -12.22 -2.66 1.70
C LEU A 94 -12.98 -3.61 0.77
N SER A 95 -12.44 -3.77 -0.42
CA SER A 95 -12.92 -4.78 -1.36
C SER A 95 -12.68 -6.20 -0.83
N GLU A 96 -13.45 -7.15 -1.33
CA GLU A 96 -13.29 -8.57 -0.99
C GLU A 96 -11.86 -9.09 -1.22
N LYS A 97 -11.17 -8.58 -2.24
CA LYS A 97 -9.77 -8.93 -2.54
C LYS A 97 -8.82 -8.63 -1.38
N ASP A 98 -9.12 -7.62 -0.58
CA ASP A 98 -8.30 -7.12 0.52
C ASP A 98 -8.88 -7.49 1.89
N LEU A 99 -9.92 -8.34 1.93
CA LEU A 99 -10.62 -8.77 3.14
C LEU A 99 -9.68 -9.35 4.22
N SER A 100 -8.60 -9.98 3.82
CA SER A 100 -7.61 -10.56 4.77
C SER A 100 -7.01 -9.51 5.69
N ILE A 101 -6.76 -8.29 5.19
CA ILE A 101 -6.23 -7.17 6.00
C ILE A 101 -7.29 -6.71 7.00
N LEU A 102 -8.54 -6.58 6.55
CA LEU A 102 -9.65 -6.17 7.41
C LEU A 102 -9.88 -7.17 8.55
N LYS A 103 -9.84 -8.49 8.25
CA LYS A 103 -9.94 -9.56 9.26
C LYS A 103 -8.81 -9.50 10.28
N ARG A 104 -7.56 -9.21 9.85
CA ARG A 104 -6.40 -9.09 10.75
C ARG A 104 -6.56 -7.90 11.69
N LEU A 105 -6.95 -6.72 11.20
CA LEU A 105 -7.20 -5.54 12.03
C LEU A 105 -8.35 -5.82 13.02
N ASN A 106 -9.44 -6.40 12.52
CA ASN A 106 -10.59 -6.75 13.34
C ASN A 106 -10.19 -7.65 14.53
N LYS A 107 -9.39 -8.72 14.28
CA LYS A 107 -8.91 -9.63 15.33
C LYS A 107 -8.03 -8.93 16.37
N LEU A 108 -7.25 -7.93 15.96
CA LEU A 108 -6.37 -7.18 16.86
C LEU A 108 -7.17 -6.22 17.76
N ILE A 109 -8.21 -5.60 17.24
CA ILE A 109 -9.03 -4.59 17.94
C ILE A 109 -10.17 -5.23 18.70
N HIS A 110 -10.80 -6.27 18.16
CA HIS A 110 -11.91 -7.02 18.78
C HIS A 110 -11.44 -8.43 19.15
N PRO A 111 -10.93 -8.67 20.37
CA PRO A 111 -10.34 -9.97 20.75
C PRO A 111 -11.30 -11.16 20.64
N LYS A 112 -12.60 -10.93 20.89
CA LYS A 112 -13.66 -11.95 20.76
C LYS A 112 -14.20 -12.07 19.34
N GLY A 113 -13.62 -11.32 18.37
CA GLY A 113 -14.13 -11.20 17.02
C GLY A 113 -15.38 -10.32 16.94
N LYS A 114 -15.52 -9.59 15.86
CA LYS A 114 -16.74 -8.84 15.49
C LYS A 114 -17.07 -9.20 14.05
N PRO A 115 -18.31 -9.50 13.71
CA PRO A 115 -18.70 -9.71 12.32
C PRO A 115 -18.36 -8.47 11.48
N LEU A 116 -17.81 -8.68 10.28
CA LEU A 116 -17.62 -7.62 9.31
C LEU A 116 -18.93 -7.40 8.55
N TYR A 117 -19.28 -6.16 8.35
CA TYR A 117 -20.48 -5.83 7.58
C TYR A 117 -20.18 -6.02 6.09
N LYS A 118 -20.97 -6.88 5.43
CA LYS A 118 -20.95 -7.06 3.98
C LYS A 118 -21.75 -5.92 3.35
N GLY A 119 -21.10 -5.10 2.54
CA GLY A 119 -21.77 -4.03 1.80
C GLY A 119 -22.68 -4.59 0.71
N ARG A 120 -23.64 -3.80 0.26
CA ARG A 120 -24.46 -4.14 -0.89
C ARG A 120 -23.57 -4.23 -2.15
N PRO A 121 -23.79 -5.23 -3.02
CA PRO A 121 -23.02 -5.30 -4.25
C PRO A 121 -23.28 -4.06 -5.10
N ARG A 122 -22.18 -3.40 -5.54
CA ARG A 122 -22.27 -2.27 -6.45
C ARG A 122 -22.02 -2.75 -7.87
N LYS A 123 -22.96 -2.47 -8.75
CA LYS A 123 -22.79 -2.66 -10.19
C LYS A 123 -21.97 -1.49 -10.72
N SER A 124 -20.87 -1.74 -11.43
CA SER A 124 -20.20 -0.72 -12.21
C SER A 124 -20.60 -0.85 -13.67
N LEU A 125 -21.09 0.23 -14.25
CA LEU A 125 -21.45 0.29 -15.67
C LEU A 125 -20.17 0.62 -16.47
N VAL A 126 -19.98 -0.09 -17.59
CA VAL A 126 -19.05 0.27 -18.64
C VAL A 126 -19.87 0.84 -19.77
N ASN A 127 -19.54 2.06 -20.21
CA ASN A 127 -20.24 2.77 -21.30
C ASN A 127 -21.75 2.92 -21.10
N ASN A 128 -22.19 3.15 -19.85
CA ASN A 128 -23.59 3.34 -19.43
C ASN A 128 -24.56 2.20 -19.73
N THR A 129 -24.12 1.08 -20.32
CA THR A 129 -25.03 0.01 -20.79
C THR A 129 -24.65 -1.38 -20.32
N GLN A 130 -23.37 -1.66 -20.01
CA GLN A 130 -22.94 -3.00 -19.61
C GLN A 130 -22.50 -3.07 -18.15
N ILE A 131 -22.93 -4.10 -17.43
CA ILE A 131 -22.49 -4.39 -16.07
C ILE A 131 -21.11 -5.03 -16.14
N ALA A 132 -20.06 -4.26 -15.82
CA ALA A 132 -18.70 -4.77 -15.90
C ALA A 132 -18.33 -5.70 -14.74
N HIS A 133 -18.70 -5.37 -13.50
CA HIS A 133 -18.36 -6.17 -12.32
C HIS A 133 -19.27 -5.88 -11.13
N ILE A 134 -19.63 -6.91 -10.39
CA ILE A 134 -20.24 -6.79 -9.06
C ILE A 134 -19.07 -6.71 -8.05
N LYS A 135 -18.87 -5.54 -7.43
CA LYS A 135 -17.86 -5.36 -6.39
C LYS A 135 -18.50 -5.53 -5.01
N LEU A 136 -18.02 -6.52 -4.28
CA LEU A 136 -18.36 -6.71 -2.88
C LEU A 136 -17.33 -5.97 -2.01
N ASN A 137 -17.83 -5.18 -1.06
CA ASN A 137 -17.03 -4.49 -0.08
C ASN A 137 -17.39 -4.99 1.31
N TYR A 138 -16.41 -4.97 2.21
CA TYR A 138 -16.55 -5.32 3.61
C TYR A 138 -16.17 -4.13 4.48
N HIS A 139 -16.95 -3.90 5.53
CA HIS A 139 -16.76 -2.78 6.44
C HIS A 139 -16.38 -3.27 7.83
N LEU A 140 -15.33 -2.73 8.38
CA LEU A 140 -15.02 -2.76 9.79
C LEU A 140 -15.42 -1.43 10.43
N LEU A 141 -16.24 -1.50 11.48
CA LEU A 141 -16.65 -0.35 12.26
C LEU A 141 -16.12 -0.49 13.69
N ILE A 142 -15.26 0.46 14.10
CA ILE A 142 -14.69 0.57 15.44
C ILE A 142 -15.48 1.67 16.16
N GLU A 143 -16.46 1.28 16.97
CA GLU A 143 -17.37 2.20 17.67
C GLU A 143 -16.79 2.58 19.03
N ASN A 144 -15.76 3.41 19.00
CA ASN A 144 -15.07 3.87 20.20
C ASN A 144 -14.55 5.29 19.98
N LYS A 145 -14.96 6.21 20.87
CA LYS A 145 -14.57 7.61 20.80
C LYS A 145 -13.09 7.81 21.09
N HIS A 146 -12.53 7.10 22.09
CA HIS A 146 -11.11 7.19 22.43
C HIS A 146 -10.22 6.82 21.24
N VAL A 147 -10.53 5.72 20.54
CA VAL A 147 -9.80 5.32 19.31
C VAL A 147 -9.91 6.44 18.24
N ALA A 148 -11.07 7.05 18.06
CA ALA A 148 -11.26 8.11 17.08
C ALA A 148 -10.45 9.37 17.46
N ASP A 149 -10.44 9.75 18.75
CA ASP A 149 -9.71 10.89 19.28
C ASP A 149 -8.20 10.69 19.15
N ILE A 150 -7.67 9.52 19.51
CA ILE A 150 -6.24 9.17 19.36
C ILE A 150 -5.83 9.20 17.88
N LEU A 151 -6.63 8.65 16.97
CA LEU A 151 -6.33 8.73 15.54
C LEU A 151 -6.35 10.18 15.03
N SER A 152 -7.26 11.02 15.57
CA SER A 152 -7.29 12.46 15.24
C SER A 152 -6.03 13.18 15.74
N SER A 153 -5.55 12.87 16.95
CA SER A 153 -4.31 13.46 17.49
C SER A 153 -3.07 13.11 16.66
N TYR A 154 -3.09 11.97 15.98
CA TYR A 154 -2.05 11.57 15.03
C TYR A 154 -2.19 12.23 13.65
N GLY A 155 -3.31 12.89 13.36
CA GLY A 155 -3.58 13.55 12.08
C GLY A 155 -4.60 12.82 11.20
N CYS A 156 -5.14 11.67 11.62
CA CYS A 156 -6.24 11.01 10.93
C CYS A 156 -7.59 11.62 11.36
N THR A 157 -7.80 12.88 11.00
CA THR A 157 -8.99 13.68 11.34
C THR A 157 -10.20 13.33 10.46
N PRO A 158 -11.42 13.70 10.85
CA PRO A 158 -12.56 13.70 9.95
C PRO A 158 -12.26 14.52 8.68
N ARG A 159 -12.71 14.02 7.51
CA ARG A 159 -12.50 14.68 6.20
C ARG A 159 -11.01 14.93 5.86
N LYS A 160 -10.11 14.02 6.26
CA LYS A 160 -8.64 14.15 6.16
C LYS A 160 -8.09 14.35 4.74
N THR A 161 -8.87 14.16 3.69
CA THR A 161 -8.40 14.12 2.29
C THR A 161 -7.52 15.32 1.92
N ASN A 162 -7.91 16.52 2.36
CA ASN A 162 -7.18 17.77 2.05
C ASN A 162 -6.27 18.26 3.19
N THR A 163 -6.32 17.62 4.36
CA THR A 163 -5.63 18.08 5.57
C THR A 163 -4.62 17.11 6.13
N LEU A 164 -4.44 15.96 5.45
CA LEU A 164 -3.60 14.88 5.93
C LEU A 164 -2.15 15.36 6.10
N LYS A 165 -1.59 15.17 7.29
CA LYS A 165 -0.18 15.43 7.61
C LYS A 165 0.50 14.14 8.05
N PHE A 166 1.80 14.04 7.81
CA PHE A 166 2.58 12.90 8.28
C PHE A 166 2.66 12.93 9.82
N PRO A 167 2.34 11.82 10.52
CA PRO A 167 2.33 11.80 11.97
C PRO A 167 3.74 11.91 12.55
N SER A 168 3.92 12.81 13.51
CA SER A 168 5.21 13.05 14.19
C SER A 168 5.56 11.99 15.24
N CYS A 169 4.57 11.24 15.73
CA CYS A 169 4.71 10.30 16.84
C CYS A 169 5.37 8.96 16.47
N ILE A 170 5.69 8.72 15.20
CA ILE A 170 6.20 7.44 14.72
C ILE A 170 7.72 7.40 14.89
N ARG A 171 8.21 6.41 15.66
CA ARG A 171 9.64 6.17 15.82
C ARG A 171 10.28 5.78 14.48
N THR A 172 11.51 6.21 14.25
CA THR A 172 12.21 6.06 12.96
C THR A 172 12.18 4.63 12.42
N HIS A 173 12.41 3.61 13.25
CA HIS A 173 12.37 2.20 12.83
C HIS A 173 10.97 1.68 12.46
N LEU A 174 9.90 2.41 12.82
CA LEU A 174 8.51 2.05 12.47
C LEU A 174 8.00 2.80 11.23
N ILE A 175 8.71 3.81 10.76
CA ILE A 175 8.34 4.59 9.56
C ILE A 175 8.12 3.70 8.33
N PRO A 176 9.00 2.71 8.00
CA PRO A 176 8.77 1.84 6.85
C PRO A 176 7.44 1.09 6.93
N HIS A 177 7.06 0.68 8.14
CA HIS A 177 5.83 -0.06 8.37
C HIS A 177 4.58 0.81 8.25
N PHE A 178 4.66 2.06 8.71
CA PHE A 178 3.60 3.05 8.49
C PHE A 178 3.45 3.37 6.99
N ILE A 179 4.56 3.67 6.31
CA ILE A 179 4.54 3.96 4.87
C ILE A 179 4.06 2.74 4.07
N ARG A 180 4.42 1.50 4.47
CA ARG A 180 3.85 0.29 3.87
C ARG A 180 2.34 0.24 4.00
N GLY A 181 1.79 0.51 5.19
CA GLY A 181 0.35 0.54 5.40
C GLY A 181 -0.34 1.58 4.52
N TYR A 182 0.20 2.77 4.46
CA TYR A 182 -0.32 3.83 3.60
C TYR A 182 -0.20 3.47 2.10
N PHE A 183 0.94 2.96 1.68
CA PHE A 183 1.18 2.48 0.32
C PHE A 183 0.24 1.34 -0.08
N ASP A 184 -0.07 0.44 0.85
CA ASP A 184 -1.00 -0.65 0.60
C ASP A 184 -2.44 -0.15 0.39
N GLY A 185 -2.86 0.95 1.03
CA GLY A 185 -4.12 1.66 0.75
C GLY A 185 -4.00 2.51 -0.53
N ASP A 186 -3.47 3.70 -0.42
CA ASP A 186 -3.46 4.76 -1.44
C ASP A 186 -2.27 4.72 -2.42
N GLY A 187 -1.38 3.73 -2.32
CA GLY A 187 -0.28 3.59 -3.26
C GLY A 187 -0.61 2.69 -4.44
N SER A 188 0.22 2.75 -5.48
CA SER A 188 0.16 1.86 -6.64
C SER A 188 1.56 1.37 -7.03
N LEU A 189 1.65 0.09 -7.39
CA LEU A 189 2.80 -0.51 -8.06
C LEU A 189 2.32 -1.03 -9.41
N CYS A 190 2.71 -0.35 -10.48
CA CYS A 190 2.37 -0.73 -11.84
C CYS A 190 3.57 -1.35 -12.53
N LEU A 191 3.38 -2.53 -13.10
CA LEU A 191 4.35 -3.20 -13.96
C LEU A 191 3.88 -3.09 -15.40
N PHE A 192 4.79 -2.72 -16.31
CA PHE A 192 4.50 -2.55 -17.73
C PHE A 192 5.68 -3.03 -18.60
N GLY A 193 5.44 -3.13 -19.90
CA GLY A 193 6.39 -3.71 -20.83
C GLY A 193 6.25 -5.22 -20.99
N LYS A 194 6.99 -5.79 -21.95
CA LYS A 194 6.99 -7.23 -22.25
C LYS A 194 8.26 -7.88 -21.67
N LYS A 195 8.17 -9.18 -21.34
CA LYS A 195 9.38 -9.96 -21.00
C LYS A 195 10.38 -9.92 -22.17
N PRO A 196 11.67 -9.83 -21.92
CA PRO A 196 12.33 -9.89 -20.61
C PRO A 196 12.41 -8.57 -19.85
N CYS A 197 12.04 -7.44 -20.44
CA CYS A 197 12.21 -6.09 -19.88
C CYS A 197 10.93 -5.55 -19.23
N ILE A 198 10.57 -6.07 -18.06
CA ILE A 198 9.48 -5.49 -17.27
C ILE A 198 9.98 -4.22 -16.57
N ASN A 199 9.32 -3.11 -16.85
CA ASN A 199 9.49 -1.84 -16.16
C ASN A 199 8.41 -1.66 -15.09
N ALA A 200 8.60 -0.67 -14.22
CA ALA A 200 7.66 -0.38 -13.15
C ALA A 200 7.64 1.12 -12.84
N TYR A 201 6.56 1.55 -12.20
CA TYR A 201 6.56 2.77 -11.40
C TYR A 201 5.79 2.53 -10.09
N VAL A 202 6.17 3.28 -9.08
CA VAL A 202 5.46 3.37 -7.80
C VAL A 202 4.85 4.75 -7.70
N SER A 203 3.61 4.84 -7.24
CA SER A 203 2.97 6.10 -6.91
C SER A 203 2.29 6.04 -5.55
N ILE A 204 2.26 7.19 -4.86
CA ILE A 204 1.58 7.41 -3.59
C ILE A 204 0.78 8.69 -3.73
N THR A 205 -0.52 8.63 -3.52
CA THR A 205 -1.41 9.80 -3.54
C THR A 205 -1.59 10.32 -2.13
N GLY A 206 -1.55 11.64 -1.95
CA GLY A 206 -1.76 12.29 -0.65
C GLY A 206 -1.76 13.80 -0.78
N THR A 207 -1.81 14.52 0.36
CA THR A 207 -1.62 15.98 0.36
C THR A 207 -0.17 16.34 0.04
N SER A 208 0.09 17.58 -0.39
CA SER A 208 1.45 18.07 -0.64
C SER A 208 2.36 17.88 0.56
N PHE A 209 1.94 18.32 1.75
CA PHE A 209 2.71 18.18 2.99
C PHE A 209 3.03 16.72 3.34
N PHE A 210 2.07 15.82 3.14
CA PHE A 210 2.26 14.40 3.40
C PHE A 210 3.28 13.78 2.43
N CYS A 211 3.13 14.07 1.14
CA CYS A 211 4.01 13.57 0.09
C CYS A 211 5.43 14.16 0.18
N GLU A 212 5.57 15.44 0.49
CA GLU A 212 6.87 16.10 0.72
C GLU A 212 7.61 15.46 1.89
N LYS A 213 6.92 15.18 3.00
CA LYS A 213 7.55 14.50 4.13
C LYS A 213 8.03 13.10 3.76
N ILE A 214 7.25 12.34 2.99
CA ILE A 214 7.70 11.04 2.47
C ILE A 214 8.89 11.22 1.53
N GLN A 215 8.86 12.19 0.62
CA GLN A 215 9.97 12.47 -0.31
C GLN A 215 11.25 12.78 0.45
N ASN A 216 11.19 13.63 1.48
CA ASN A 216 12.34 13.95 2.32
C ASN A 216 12.92 12.71 3.00
N ILE A 217 12.06 11.83 3.53
CA ILE A 217 12.50 10.55 4.09
C ILE A 217 13.15 9.67 3.01
N LEU A 218 12.57 9.58 1.81
CA LEU A 218 13.12 8.78 0.72
C LEU A 218 14.47 9.31 0.21
N ASN A 219 14.68 10.62 0.24
CA ASN A 219 15.94 11.25 -0.15
C ASN A 219 17.09 10.83 0.77
N THR A 220 16.84 10.59 2.07
CA THR A 220 17.89 10.09 3.00
C THR A 220 18.44 8.72 2.62
N PHE A 221 17.68 7.93 1.83
CA PHE A 221 18.09 6.61 1.31
C PHE A 221 18.51 6.64 -0.16
N ASN A 222 18.69 7.84 -0.74
CA ASN A 222 18.95 8.00 -2.18
C ASN A 222 17.88 7.35 -3.08
N VAL A 223 16.62 7.46 -2.69
CA VAL A 223 15.46 7.06 -3.49
C VAL A 223 14.90 8.30 -4.18
N LYS A 224 15.20 8.45 -5.47
CA LYS A 224 14.73 9.59 -6.27
C LYS A 224 13.25 9.47 -6.59
N SER A 225 12.47 10.48 -6.23
CA SER A 225 11.04 10.59 -6.50
C SER A 225 10.68 11.99 -7.03
N LYS A 226 9.50 12.14 -7.61
CA LYS A 226 8.95 13.41 -8.08
C LYS A 226 7.55 13.58 -7.52
N ILE A 227 7.18 14.80 -7.16
CA ILE A 227 5.81 15.17 -6.80
C ILE A 227 5.17 15.74 -8.06
N LEU A 228 4.03 15.19 -8.44
CA LEU A 228 3.24 15.56 -9.61
C LEU A 228 1.89 16.11 -9.14
N LEU A 229 1.48 17.23 -9.68
CA LEU A 229 0.12 17.73 -9.47
C LEU A 229 -0.86 16.75 -10.13
N LYS A 230 -1.86 16.31 -9.41
CA LYS A 230 -3.01 15.64 -10.00
C LYS A 230 -3.94 16.74 -10.55
N ASN A 231 -4.15 16.74 -11.86
CA ASN A 231 -5.10 17.63 -12.54
C ASN A 231 -6.51 17.35 -12.03
N TYR A 232 -6.90 17.90 -10.90
CA TYR A 232 -8.29 17.76 -10.49
C TYR A 232 -8.68 18.79 -9.44
N LYS A 233 -9.92 19.08 -9.39
CA LYS A 233 -10.80 19.89 -8.52
C LYS A 233 -10.45 20.02 -7.02
N THR A 234 -9.34 19.44 -6.57
CA THR A 234 -8.86 19.52 -5.19
C THR A 234 -7.41 20.01 -5.17
N GLU A 235 -7.21 21.26 -4.81
CA GLU A 235 -5.94 21.99 -4.88
C GLU A 235 -4.77 21.39 -4.07
N ASN A 236 -5.02 20.50 -3.11
CA ASN A 236 -4.00 19.97 -2.20
C ASN A 236 -3.62 18.49 -2.41
N VAL A 237 -4.15 17.80 -3.43
CA VAL A 237 -3.87 16.39 -3.66
C VAL A 237 -2.83 16.22 -4.76
N VAL A 238 -1.72 15.59 -4.39
CA VAL A 238 -0.59 15.34 -5.30
C VAL A 238 -0.28 13.84 -5.38
N GLU A 239 0.55 13.49 -6.33
CA GLU A 239 1.08 12.14 -6.49
C GLU A 239 2.61 12.17 -6.35
N LEU A 240 3.14 11.48 -5.36
CA LEU A 240 4.57 11.17 -5.28
C LEU A 240 4.85 9.95 -6.15
N ARG A 241 5.72 10.11 -7.16
CA ARG A 241 6.04 9.07 -8.14
C ARG A 241 7.53 8.71 -8.14
N ILE A 242 7.80 7.40 -8.12
CA ILE A 242 9.13 6.83 -8.26
C ILE A 242 9.17 6.05 -9.59
N THR A 243 10.06 6.43 -10.51
CA THR A 243 10.14 5.84 -11.86
C THR A 243 11.45 5.11 -12.11
N LYS A 244 12.55 5.52 -11.46
CA LYS A 244 13.84 4.86 -11.65
C LYS A 244 13.83 3.49 -10.98
N ILE A 245 14.08 2.43 -11.74
CA ILE A 245 14.01 1.04 -11.27
C ILE A 245 14.84 0.79 -10.00
N ARG A 246 16.06 1.34 -9.91
CA ARG A 246 16.90 1.22 -8.71
C ARG A 246 16.23 1.85 -7.47
N SER A 247 15.60 3.01 -7.64
CA SER A 247 14.84 3.69 -6.58
C SER A 247 13.59 2.89 -6.19
N ILE A 248 12.88 2.31 -7.16
CA ILE A 248 11.71 1.45 -6.92
C ILE A 248 12.10 0.22 -6.10
N LEU A 249 13.16 -0.47 -6.48
CA LEU A 249 13.63 -1.65 -5.74
C LEU A 249 14.05 -1.30 -4.32
N LYS A 250 14.82 -0.22 -4.12
CA LYS A 250 15.19 0.28 -2.78
C LYS A 250 13.96 0.62 -1.93
N PHE A 251 12.97 1.32 -2.50
CA PHE A 251 11.72 1.65 -1.82
C PHE A 251 10.95 0.38 -1.41
N LEU A 252 10.73 -0.53 -2.35
CA LEU A 252 9.97 -1.76 -2.09
C LEU A 252 10.69 -2.68 -1.09
N GLU A 253 12.01 -2.80 -1.19
CA GLU A 253 12.81 -3.52 -0.20
C GLU A 253 12.66 -2.90 1.19
N TRP A 254 12.81 -1.58 1.30
CA TRP A 254 12.71 -0.86 2.55
C TRP A 254 11.34 -1.00 3.22
N VAL A 255 10.24 -0.93 2.47
CA VAL A 255 8.89 -1.06 3.05
C VAL A 255 8.48 -2.51 3.31
N TYR A 256 9.02 -3.49 2.55
CA TYR A 256 8.66 -4.89 2.69
C TYR A 256 9.67 -5.73 3.48
N LYS A 257 10.86 -5.20 3.78
CA LYS A 257 11.85 -5.88 4.62
C LYS A 257 11.21 -6.22 5.97
N ASP A 258 11.39 -7.46 6.39
CA ASP A 258 10.88 -8.00 7.67
C ASP A 258 9.37 -7.80 7.90
N SER A 259 8.60 -7.64 6.81
CA SER A 259 7.17 -7.41 6.89
C SER A 259 6.39 -8.66 7.32
N THR A 260 5.73 -8.61 8.46
CA THR A 260 4.81 -9.66 8.93
C THR A 260 3.38 -9.45 8.43
N ILE A 261 3.06 -8.24 7.95
CA ILE A 261 1.75 -7.85 7.43
C ILE A 261 1.90 -6.94 6.24
N HIS A 262 1.25 -7.29 5.14
CA HIS A 262 1.23 -6.55 3.88
C HIS A 262 0.04 -6.96 3.03
N LEU A 263 -0.29 -6.16 2.03
CA LEU A 263 -1.31 -6.48 1.04
C LEU A 263 -0.76 -7.47 0.02
N LYS A 264 -1.27 -8.71 0.05
CA LYS A 264 -0.76 -9.84 -0.76
C LYS A 264 -0.59 -9.50 -2.25
N ARG A 265 -1.57 -8.81 -2.87
CA ARG A 265 -1.51 -8.47 -4.30
C ARG A 265 -0.34 -7.55 -4.65
N LYS A 266 -0.04 -6.53 -3.83
CA LYS A 266 1.10 -5.62 -4.07
C LYS A 266 2.43 -6.29 -3.79
N TYR A 267 2.51 -7.09 -2.72
CA TYR A 267 3.70 -7.88 -2.42
C TYR A 267 4.06 -8.88 -3.53
N LEU A 268 3.06 -9.55 -4.11
CA LEU A 268 3.29 -10.45 -5.25
C LEU A 268 3.83 -9.73 -6.49
N LEU A 269 3.39 -8.48 -6.75
CA LEU A 269 3.96 -7.65 -7.82
C LEU A 269 5.44 -7.32 -7.55
N TYR A 270 5.79 -7.00 -6.30
CA TYR A 270 7.18 -6.80 -5.89
C TYR A 270 8.03 -8.05 -6.13
N ILE A 271 7.57 -9.23 -5.70
CA ILE A 271 8.27 -10.50 -5.94
C ILE A 271 8.43 -10.79 -7.44
N LYS A 272 7.38 -10.52 -8.23
CA LYS A 272 7.43 -10.66 -9.69
C LYS A 272 8.50 -9.74 -10.31
N LEU A 273 8.61 -8.51 -9.83
CA LEU A 273 9.62 -7.55 -10.30
C LEU A 273 11.04 -8.03 -9.97
N ILE A 274 11.30 -8.49 -8.73
CA ILE A 274 12.61 -9.02 -8.33
C ILE A 274 12.99 -10.25 -9.18
N LYS A 275 12.08 -11.23 -9.31
CA LYS A 275 12.34 -12.43 -10.10
C LYS A 275 12.69 -12.08 -11.55
N ASN A 276 11.97 -11.15 -12.15
CA ASN A 276 12.26 -10.70 -13.51
C ASN A 276 13.67 -10.08 -13.61
N ARG A 277 14.06 -9.25 -12.63
CA ARG A 277 15.37 -8.60 -12.61
C ARG A 277 16.53 -9.59 -12.39
N LYS A 278 16.37 -10.57 -11.49
CA LYS A 278 17.37 -11.64 -11.30
C LYS A 278 17.58 -12.43 -12.58
N LEU A 279 16.52 -12.85 -13.25
CA LEU A 279 16.59 -13.55 -14.52
C LEU A 279 17.28 -12.72 -15.63
N HIS A 280 17.11 -11.39 -15.59
CA HIS A 280 17.75 -10.50 -16.57
C HIS A 280 19.24 -10.29 -16.27
N SER A 281 19.61 -10.19 -14.98
CA SER A 281 21.03 -10.05 -14.58
C SER A 281 21.86 -11.33 -14.77
N MET A 282 21.21 -12.49 -14.81
CA MET A 282 21.86 -13.78 -15.06
C MET A 282 22.11 -14.07 -16.55
N LYS A 283 21.53 -13.28 -17.46
CA LYS A 283 21.86 -13.40 -18.88
C LYS A 283 23.21 -12.74 -19.14
N GLU A 284 24.15 -13.51 -19.64
CA GLU A 284 25.42 -12.94 -20.12
C GLU A 284 25.15 -11.79 -21.08
N PRO A 285 25.87 -10.67 -20.95
CA PRO A 285 25.74 -9.57 -21.87
C PRO A 285 26.05 -10.08 -23.27
N LYS A 286 25.12 -9.95 -24.21
CA LYS A 286 25.38 -10.29 -25.60
C LYS A 286 26.60 -9.52 -26.06
N LYS A 287 27.50 -10.19 -26.75
CA LYS A 287 28.72 -9.60 -27.27
C LYS A 287 28.49 -9.08 -28.68
N CYS A 288 29.24 -8.08 -29.08
CA CYS A 288 29.28 -7.59 -30.47
C CYS A 288 29.83 -8.69 -31.39
N CYS A 289 29.11 -8.98 -32.47
CA CYS A 289 29.51 -10.00 -33.43
C CYS A 289 30.80 -9.66 -34.22
N ILE A 290 31.24 -8.41 -34.19
CA ILE A 290 32.44 -7.94 -34.88
C ILE A 290 33.67 -7.91 -33.96
N CYS A 291 33.53 -7.36 -32.72
CA CYS A 291 34.70 -7.12 -31.87
C CYS A 291 34.62 -7.73 -30.47
N GLY A 292 33.61 -8.51 -30.16
CA GLY A 292 33.42 -9.14 -28.85
C GLY A 292 33.10 -8.20 -27.69
N LYS A 293 33.07 -6.89 -27.87
CA LYS A 293 32.70 -5.91 -26.82
C LYS A 293 31.22 -6.01 -26.44
N ASN A 294 30.86 -5.42 -25.30
CA ASN A 294 29.47 -5.41 -24.87
C ASN A 294 28.53 -4.89 -25.93
N HIS A 295 27.43 -5.58 -26.12
CA HIS A 295 26.39 -5.28 -27.10
C HIS A 295 25.62 -4.01 -26.72
N TYR A 296 25.34 -3.16 -27.71
CA TYR A 296 24.51 -1.99 -27.62
C TYR A 296 23.13 -2.20 -28.29
N GLY A 297 23.13 -2.63 -29.56
CA GLY A 297 21.92 -2.91 -30.33
C GLY A 297 22.19 -3.82 -31.53
N LYS A 298 21.21 -4.63 -31.95
CA LYS A 298 21.29 -5.56 -33.09
C LYS A 298 22.59 -6.42 -33.14
N ASN A 299 23.06 -6.89 -31.97
CA ASN A 299 24.31 -7.65 -31.80
C ASN A 299 25.59 -6.88 -32.15
N TYR A 300 25.59 -5.55 -32.11
CA TYR A 300 26.75 -4.70 -32.29
C TYR A 300 27.05 -3.90 -31.03
N CYS A 301 28.31 -3.56 -30.74
CA CYS A 301 28.67 -2.53 -29.78
C CYS A 301 28.28 -1.14 -30.30
N ASN A 302 28.35 -0.11 -29.46
CA ASN A 302 27.91 1.23 -29.85
C ASN A 302 28.57 1.73 -31.14
N LYS A 303 29.90 1.55 -31.28
CA LYS A 303 30.66 1.93 -32.48
C LYS A 303 30.12 1.21 -33.73
N HIS A 304 30.09 -0.13 -33.71
CA HIS A 304 29.63 -0.92 -34.87
C HIS A 304 28.12 -0.76 -35.16
N TYR A 305 27.31 -0.44 -34.15
CA TYR A 305 25.90 -0.10 -34.33
C TYR A 305 25.73 1.24 -35.06
N GLN A 306 26.54 2.23 -34.72
CA GLN A 306 26.55 3.53 -35.45
C GLN A 306 27.02 3.34 -36.89
N ASP A 307 28.09 2.54 -37.10
CA ASP A 307 28.59 2.24 -38.46
C ASP A 307 27.55 1.51 -39.31
N TYR A 308 26.86 0.51 -38.67
CA TYR A 308 25.73 -0.17 -39.30
C TYR A 308 24.63 0.80 -39.71
N ASN A 309 24.21 1.71 -38.83
CA ASN A 309 23.17 2.70 -39.13
C ASN A 309 23.59 3.71 -40.19
N ARG A 310 24.88 4.13 -40.19
CA ARG A 310 25.41 4.99 -41.26
C ARG A 310 25.32 4.29 -42.62
N LYS A 311 25.73 3.03 -42.72
CA LYS A 311 25.63 2.23 -43.96
C LYS A 311 24.20 2.10 -44.43
N ILE A 312 23.27 1.76 -43.52
CA ILE A 312 21.84 1.65 -43.84
C ILE A 312 21.28 3.01 -44.33
N SER A 313 21.61 4.11 -43.64
CA SER A 313 21.16 5.45 -44.04
C SER A 313 21.76 5.89 -45.37
N ALA A 314 23.01 5.49 -45.70
CA ALA A 314 23.62 5.75 -47.01
C ALA A 314 22.92 4.95 -48.10
N LEU A 315 22.63 3.67 -47.86
CA LEU A 315 21.83 2.83 -48.76
C LEU A 315 20.44 3.40 -49.06
N PHE A 316 19.73 3.87 -48.02
CA PHE A 316 18.43 4.51 -48.20
C PHE A 316 18.51 5.78 -49.02
N ARG A 317 19.56 6.61 -48.82
CA ARG A 317 19.79 7.81 -49.62
C ARG A 317 20.11 7.47 -51.08
N ALA A 318 20.99 6.50 -51.33
CA ALA A 318 21.32 6.02 -52.64
C ALA A 318 20.10 5.45 -53.38
N LYS A 319 19.28 4.65 -52.68
CA LYS A 319 18.03 4.11 -53.19
C LYS A 319 17.05 5.20 -53.59
N LYS A 320 16.89 6.25 -52.74
CA LYS A 320 16.04 7.39 -53.04
C LYS A 320 16.54 8.20 -54.22
N SER A 321 17.85 8.51 -54.26
CA SER A 321 18.47 9.25 -55.37
C SER A 321 18.33 8.49 -56.69
N LEU A 322 18.49 7.15 -56.66
CA LEU A 322 18.30 6.33 -57.87
C LEU A 322 16.83 6.32 -58.31
N PHE A 323 15.90 6.23 -57.35
CA PHE A 323 14.47 6.31 -57.66
C PHE A 323 14.10 7.67 -58.26
N ASP A 324 14.55 8.77 -57.66
CA ASP A 324 14.31 10.13 -58.14
C ASP A 324 14.89 10.33 -59.54
N PHE A 325 16.09 9.79 -59.85
CA PHE A 325 16.71 9.84 -61.17
C PHE A 325 15.93 9.04 -62.23
N LEU A 326 15.45 7.82 -61.85
CA LEU A 326 14.69 6.98 -62.79
C LEU A 326 13.26 7.51 -63.04
N THR A 327 12.67 8.20 -62.07
CA THR A 327 11.34 8.81 -62.20
C THR A 327 11.37 10.07 -63.03
N LEU A 328 12.47 10.82 -63.03
CA LEU A 328 12.66 11.98 -63.93
C LEU A 328 12.61 11.61 -65.44
N ASN A 329 12.82 10.31 -65.76
CA ASN A 329 12.78 9.80 -67.15
C ASN A 329 11.44 9.10 -67.50
N ASN A 330 10.35 9.39 -66.78
CA ASN A 330 8.96 8.95 -67.05
C ASN A 330 8.72 7.42 -67.00
N ASP A 331 9.51 6.63 -66.26
CA ASP A 331 9.32 5.18 -66.17
C ASP A 331 9.30 4.67 -64.72
N GLU A 332 8.27 5.07 -63.94
CA GLU A 332 8.11 4.67 -62.53
C GLU A 332 8.04 3.15 -62.30
N LYS A 333 7.41 2.41 -63.24
CA LYS A 333 7.29 0.94 -63.12
C LYS A 333 8.66 0.26 -63.29
N ARG A 334 9.46 0.73 -64.24
CA ARG A 334 10.81 0.23 -64.52
C ARG A 334 11.78 0.59 -63.40
N ALA A 335 11.65 1.83 -62.85
CA ALA A 335 12.37 2.30 -61.68
C ALA A 335 12.12 1.38 -60.44
N SER A 336 10.87 1.04 -60.17
CA SER A 336 10.49 0.16 -59.07
C SER A 336 11.01 -1.27 -59.24
N GLN A 337 11.04 -1.80 -60.49
CA GLN A 337 11.60 -3.13 -60.78
C GLN A 337 13.12 -3.17 -60.62
N ILE A 338 13.84 -2.20 -61.15
CA ILE A 338 15.30 -2.09 -61.02
C ILE A 338 15.74 -1.98 -59.59
N ILE A 339 15.05 -1.15 -58.80
CA ILE A 339 15.32 -0.95 -57.35
C ILE A 339 15.05 -2.24 -56.57
N LYS A 340 14.05 -3.04 -56.93
CA LYS A 340 13.72 -4.29 -56.27
C LYS A 340 14.78 -5.38 -56.56
N HIS A 341 15.48 -5.30 -57.67
CA HIS A 341 16.57 -6.23 -58.05
C HIS A 341 17.95 -5.83 -57.51
N LEU A 342 18.20 -4.52 -57.29
CA LEU A 342 19.50 -4.03 -56.81
C LEU A 342 19.62 -3.93 -55.28
N PHE A 343 18.53 -4.02 -54.55
CA PHE A 343 18.44 -3.85 -53.09
C PHE A 343 17.51 -4.87 -52.45
#